data_6e44fe502e25ffbc00b4e79b93ef5a50
#
_entry.id   6e44fe502e25ffbc00b4e79b93ef5a50
#
_cell.length_a   1.000
_cell.length_b   1.000
_cell.length_c   1.000
_cell.angle_alpha   90.00
_cell.angle_beta   90.00
_cell.angle_gamma   90.00
#
_symmetry.space_group_name_H-M   'P 1'
#
loop_
_entity.id
_entity.type
_entity.pdbx_description
1 polymer ?
#
loop_
_entity_poly.entity_id
_entity_poly.type
_entity_poly.pdbx_seq_one_letter_code
_entity_poly.pdbx_strand_id
1 'polypeptide(L)'
;VGSEMCIRDRVVGETSRALNWSLYGYDRETNPKLSEVSGLTAFTNVLTQSNTTHKSVPMLMSAVSAENFDSIYHQKGIITAFKEAGFKTAFFSNQRYNNSFIDFFGKEADHCDFIKEDSLTAGQNLSDDYLLALVQEELAKGNRKQFIVLHTYGSHFNYRERYPAEAAFFQPDSPADAEFKYRDNLINAYDNSIRYTDDFLSRLIGLLQQQDAGSAMLYTSDHGEDIFDDHRHLFLHASPVPSYYQLHVPFIVWTSDTYREKYPEHMDALQKNRHKSVASNRVVFHSVLDLAGVTTTYVNDSLSVASPSYTEFPRFYLNDHNEPRSYDDIGLRKEDFEMFGKMGIR
;
A
#
# COMPACT_ATOMS: atom_id res chain seq x y z
N VAL A 1 1.37 0.00 -31.63
CA VAL A 1 1.71 0.00 -30.21
C VAL A 1 3.12 -0.54 -30.08
N GLY A 2 4.07 0.31 -29.69
CA GLY A 2 5.49 0.01 -29.65
C GLY A 2 5.83 -1.18 -28.77
N SER A 3 6.82 -1.95 -29.18
CA SER A 3 7.34 -3.18 -28.56
C SER A 3 8.23 -2.88 -27.33
N GLU A 4 7.88 -1.93 -26.49
CA GLU A 4 8.75 -1.47 -25.42
C GLU A 4 8.54 -2.25 -24.11
N MET A 5 9.63 -2.46 -23.39
CA MET A 5 9.64 -3.10 -22.07
C MET A 5 8.88 -2.24 -21.06
N CYS A 6 7.98 -2.85 -20.31
CA CYS A 6 7.08 -2.14 -19.42
C CYS A 6 6.92 -2.98 -18.13
N ILE A 7 7.43 -2.46 -17.02
CA ILE A 7 7.36 -3.12 -15.73
C ILE A 7 6.48 -2.29 -14.81
N ARG A 8 5.52 -2.94 -14.15
CA ARG A 8 4.63 -2.30 -13.17
C ARG A 8 4.65 -3.12 -11.90
N ASP A 9 4.94 -2.46 -10.81
CA ASP A 9 4.93 -3.07 -9.50
C ASP A 9 3.84 -2.43 -8.64
N ARG A 10 3.18 -3.28 -7.90
CA ARG A 10 2.19 -2.92 -6.92
C ARG A 10 2.63 -3.46 -5.56
N VAL A 11 2.89 -2.58 -4.61
CA VAL A 11 3.21 -2.98 -3.24
C VAL A 11 2.02 -2.70 -2.33
N VAL A 12 1.46 -3.74 -1.76
CA VAL A 12 0.44 -3.67 -0.71
C VAL A 12 1.16 -3.69 0.63
N GLY A 13 1.20 -2.53 1.29
CA GLY A 13 1.70 -2.38 2.65
C GLY A 13 0.68 -2.88 3.68
N GLU A 14 1.15 -3.19 4.85
CA GLU A 14 0.37 -3.70 5.98
C GLU A 14 0.53 -2.79 7.18
N THR A 15 -0.59 -2.35 7.78
CA THR A 15 -0.66 -1.66 9.08
C THR A 15 0.18 -0.36 9.16
N SER A 16 0.47 0.30 8.04
CA SER A 16 1.30 1.50 8.02
C SER A 16 0.45 2.78 7.96
N ARG A 17 0.55 3.63 9.00
CA ARG A 17 -0.16 4.92 9.06
C ARG A 17 0.72 6.06 8.56
N ALA A 18 0.15 7.00 7.81
CA ALA A 18 0.86 8.14 7.23
C ALA A 18 1.50 9.05 8.30
N LEU A 19 0.90 9.15 9.49
CA LEU A 19 1.37 10.00 10.59
C LEU A 19 2.85 9.76 10.94
N ASN A 20 3.33 8.52 10.88
CA ASN A 20 4.71 8.17 11.25
C ASN A 20 5.69 8.19 10.07
N TRP A 21 5.27 8.70 8.90
CA TRP A 21 6.15 8.86 7.75
C TRP A 21 6.72 10.27 7.67
N SER A 22 8.05 10.42 7.69
CA SER A 22 8.71 11.73 7.53
C SER A 22 8.40 12.40 6.20
N LEU A 23 8.05 11.64 5.15
CA LEU A 23 7.53 12.15 3.88
C LEU A 23 6.23 12.96 4.02
N TYR A 24 5.49 12.77 5.10
CA TYR A 24 4.25 13.49 5.42
C TYR A 24 4.40 14.48 6.58
N GLY A 25 5.65 14.81 6.96
CA GLY A 25 5.95 15.81 7.98
C GLY A 25 6.08 15.27 9.41
N TYR A 26 6.27 13.97 9.60
CA TYR A 26 6.63 13.42 10.89
C TYR A 26 8.02 13.88 11.31
N ASP A 27 8.18 14.25 12.59
CA ASP A 27 9.41 14.85 13.12
C ASP A 27 10.61 13.89 13.17
N ARG A 28 10.35 12.58 13.17
CA ARG A 28 11.38 11.55 13.19
C ARG A 28 11.70 11.10 11.76
N GLU A 29 12.97 10.89 11.47
CA GLU A 29 13.44 10.49 10.14
C GLU A 29 13.15 9.01 9.87
N THR A 30 11.93 8.70 9.46
CA THR A 30 11.47 7.34 9.15
C THR A 30 11.59 6.99 7.67
N ASN A 31 11.74 7.98 6.78
CA ASN A 31 11.90 7.76 5.33
C ASN A 31 13.17 8.42 4.76
N PRO A 32 14.38 8.14 5.30
CA PRO A 32 15.60 8.79 4.86
C PRO A 32 15.95 8.47 3.40
N LYS A 33 15.66 7.24 2.94
CA LYS A 33 16.01 6.78 1.60
C LYS A 33 15.01 7.23 0.55
N LEU A 34 13.72 7.09 0.79
CA LEU A 34 12.67 7.52 -0.13
C LEU A 34 12.66 9.04 -0.33
N SER A 35 13.07 9.83 0.66
CA SER A 35 13.18 11.29 0.54
C SER A 35 14.21 11.73 -0.51
N GLU A 36 15.18 10.89 -0.83
CA GLU A 36 16.24 11.14 -1.81
C GLU A 36 15.91 10.56 -3.20
N VAL A 37 14.83 9.74 -3.31
CA VAL A 37 14.46 9.09 -4.57
C VAL A 37 13.81 10.07 -5.55
N SER A 38 14.41 10.22 -6.72
CA SER A 38 13.79 10.99 -7.81
C SER A 38 12.62 10.25 -8.44
N GLY A 39 11.60 10.99 -8.90
CA GLY A 39 10.42 10.43 -9.56
C GLY A 39 9.36 9.88 -8.61
N LEU A 40 9.48 10.16 -7.31
CA LEU A 40 8.52 9.77 -6.29
C LEU A 40 7.50 10.90 -6.07
N THR A 41 6.22 10.55 -6.08
CA THR A 41 5.09 11.43 -5.73
C THR A 41 4.37 10.86 -4.53
N ALA A 42 4.35 11.61 -3.42
CA ALA A 42 3.60 11.26 -2.21
C ALA A 42 2.26 12.03 -2.18
N PHE A 43 1.17 11.29 -1.94
CA PHE A 43 -0.19 11.84 -1.83
C PHE A 43 -0.52 12.07 -0.36
N THR A 44 -0.96 13.28 -0.02
CA THR A 44 -1.08 13.73 1.38
C THR A 44 -2.47 13.58 1.98
N ASN A 45 -3.51 13.41 1.16
CA ASN A 45 -4.90 13.38 1.62
C ASN A 45 -5.57 12.06 1.23
N VAL A 46 -5.08 10.96 1.82
CA VAL A 46 -5.49 9.60 1.47
C VAL A 46 -6.08 8.87 2.66
N LEU A 47 -7.32 8.42 2.54
CA LEU A 47 -7.96 7.54 3.51
C LEU A 47 -8.21 6.16 2.89
N THR A 48 -7.99 5.11 3.69
CA THR A 48 -8.43 3.75 3.36
C THR A 48 -9.92 3.59 3.64
N GLN A 49 -10.58 2.74 2.88
CA GLN A 49 -12.03 2.47 3.03
C GLN A 49 -12.34 1.35 4.05
N SER A 50 -11.32 0.75 4.66
CA SER A 50 -11.48 -0.26 5.71
C SER A 50 -10.26 -0.29 6.63
N ASN A 51 -10.47 -0.60 7.90
CA ASN A 51 -9.43 -0.80 8.91
C ASN A 51 -9.08 -2.27 9.14
N THR A 52 -9.39 -3.13 8.18
CA THR A 52 -9.10 -4.58 8.25
C THR A 52 -8.53 -5.08 6.94
N THR A 53 -7.48 -5.89 7.02
CA THR A 53 -6.76 -6.46 5.87
C THR A 53 -7.68 -7.27 4.95
N HIS A 54 -8.53 -8.11 5.52
CA HIS A 54 -9.41 -9.00 4.75
C HIS A 54 -10.47 -8.28 3.91
N LYS A 55 -10.76 -7.01 4.18
CA LYS A 55 -11.63 -6.15 3.36
C LYS A 55 -10.81 -5.20 2.49
N SER A 56 -9.81 -4.54 3.07
CA SER A 56 -9.03 -3.52 2.37
C SER A 56 -8.22 -4.11 1.21
N VAL A 57 -7.46 -5.18 1.43
CA VAL A 57 -6.59 -5.74 0.39
C VAL A 57 -7.36 -6.25 -0.83
N PRO A 58 -8.48 -6.98 -0.71
CA PRO A 58 -9.28 -7.35 -1.86
C PRO A 58 -9.79 -6.16 -2.68
N MET A 59 -10.21 -5.07 -2.03
CA MET A 59 -10.56 -3.83 -2.72
C MET A 59 -9.34 -3.20 -3.42
N LEU A 60 -8.16 -3.24 -2.81
CA LEU A 60 -6.92 -2.77 -3.43
C LEU A 60 -6.51 -3.62 -4.66
N MET A 61 -6.95 -4.88 -4.74
CA MET A 61 -6.61 -5.82 -5.81
C MET A 61 -7.67 -5.94 -6.90
N SER A 62 -8.74 -5.17 -6.84
CA SER A 62 -9.87 -5.28 -7.80
C SER A 62 -10.50 -3.91 -8.08
N ALA A 63 -11.48 -3.85 -8.98
CA ALA A 63 -12.29 -2.66 -9.21
C ALA A 63 -13.38 -2.46 -8.14
N VAL A 64 -13.37 -3.27 -7.09
CA VAL A 64 -14.33 -3.19 -5.98
C VAL A 64 -13.89 -2.10 -5.01
N SER A 65 -14.86 -1.36 -4.50
CA SER A 65 -14.69 -0.34 -3.47
C SER A 65 -15.76 -0.50 -2.40
N ALA A 66 -15.74 0.32 -1.36
CA ALA A 66 -16.80 0.30 -0.33
C ALA A 66 -18.19 0.51 -0.93
N GLU A 67 -18.31 1.31 -2.00
CA GLU A 67 -19.58 1.67 -2.62
C GLU A 67 -20.25 0.52 -3.39
N ASN A 68 -19.48 -0.49 -3.77
CA ASN A 68 -19.98 -1.65 -4.55
C ASN A 68 -19.41 -2.98 -4.06
N PHE A 69 -19.15 -3.10 -2.75
CA PHE A 69 -18.41 -4.22 -2.17
C PHE A 69 -19.01 -5.60 -2.49
N ASP A 70 -20.33 -5.71 -2.60
CA ASP A 70 -20.98 -6.97 -2.95
C ASP A 70 -20.56 -7.53 -4.32
N SER A 71 -20.04 -6.68 -5.20
CA SER A 71 -19.53 -7.12 -6.51
C SER A 71 -18.27 -7.99 -6.41
N ILE A 72 -17.61 -8.07 -5.26
CA ILE A 72 -16.39 -8.87 -5.03
C ILE A 72 -16.58 -10.35 -5.35
N TYR A 73 -17.81 -10.86 -5.17
CA TYR A 73 -18.15 -12.26 -5.46
C TYR A 73 -18.25 -12.57 -6.96
N HIS A 74 -18.26 -11.54 -7.82
CA HIS A 74 -18.51 -11.65 -9.26
C HIS A 74 -17.42 -11.03 -10.11
N GLN A 75 -16.36 -10.51 -9.51
CA GLN A 75 -15.26 -9.84 -10.23
C GLN A 75 -13.95 -10.62 -10.13
N LYS A 76 -13.14 -10.47 -11.16
CA LYS A 76 -11.74 -10.84 -11.17
C LYS A 76 -10.88 -9.70 -10.67
N GLY A 77 -9.66 -10.01 -10.22
CA GLY A 77 -8.70 -9.03 -9.72
C GLY A 77 -7.97 -8.28 -10.85
N ILE A 78 -7.18 -7.29 -10.43
CA ILE A 78 -6.32 -6.50 -11.30
C ILE A 78 -5.29 -7.37 -12.06
N ILE A 79 -4.84 -8.47 -11.45
CA ILE A 79 -3.87 -9.39 -12.06
C ILE A 79 -4.44 -9.98 -13.35
N THR A 80 -5.72 -10.38 -13.35
CA THR A 80 -6.36 -10.87 -14.56
C THR A 80 -6.40 -9.81 -15.68
N ALA A 81 -6.67 -8.53 -15.35
CA ALA A 81 -6.67 -7.46 -16.35
C ALA A 81 -5.28 -7.31 -17.00
N PHE A 82 -4.20 -7.38 -16.23
CA PHE A 82 -2.84 -7.38 -16.76
C PHE A 82 -2.52 -8.62 -17.61
N LYS A 83 -2.94 -9.81 -17.16
CA LYS A 83 -2.77 -11.04 -17.95
C LYS A 83 -3.45 -10.95 -19.32
N GLU A 84 -4.70 -10.51 -19.35
CA GLU A 84 -5.46 -10.33 -20.58
C GLU A 84 -4.85 -9.26 -21.50
N ALA A 85 -4.14 -8.27 -20.93
CA ALA A 85 -3.34 -7.28 -21.66
C ALA A 85 -1.95 -7.79 -22.11
N GLY A 86 -1.64 -9.05 -21.87
CA GLY A 86 -0.42 -9.72 -22.32
C GLY A 86 0.80 -9.50 -21.43
N PHE A 87 0.60 -9.10 -20.16
CA PHE A 87 1.67 -9.04 -19.16
C PHE A 87 1.93 -10.43 -18.58
N LYS A 88 3.18 -10.72 -18.27
CA LYS A 88 3.54 -11.78 -17.33
C LYS A 88 3.31 -11.26 -15.92
N THR A 89 2.66 -12.07 -15.10
CA THR A 89 2.17 -11.62 -13.80
C THR A 89 2.73 -12.45 -12.66
N ALA A 90 3.09 -11.80 -11.57
CA ALA A 90 3.51 -12.45 -10.34
C ALA A 90 2.80 -11.85 -9.12
N PHE A 91 2.55 -12.69 -8.12
CA PHE A 91 2.05 -12.30 -6.82
C PHE A 91 2.89 -12.97 -5.73
N PHE A 92 3.55 -12.19 -4.90
CA PHE A 92 4.37 -12.67 -3.80
C PHE A 92 3.88 -12.10 -2.48
N SER A 93 3.57 -12.97 -1.52
CA SER A 93 3.03 -12.59 -0.22
C SER A 93 3.91 -13.07 0.92
N ASN A 94 4.24 -12.16 1.85
CA ASN A 94 4.85 -12.47 3.13
C ASN A 94 3.79 -12.71 4.23
N GLN A 95 2.58 -13.09 3.84
CA GLN A 95 1.51 -13.47 4.76
C GLN A 95 1.10 -14.92 4.52
N ARG A 96 0.37 -15.50 5.47
CA ARG A 96 -0.09 -16.87 5.35
C ARG A 96 -1.28 -16.98 4.41
N TYR A 97 -1.31 -18.05 3.66
CA TYR A 97 -2.50 -18.46 2.92
C TYR A 97 -3.65 -18.76 3.91
N ASN A 98 -4.82 -18.18 3.69
CA ASN A 98 -5.95 -18.26 4.61
C ASN A 98 -7.31 -18.49 3.93
N ASN A 99 -7.33 -18.83 2.63
CA ASN A 99 -8.52 -19.01 1.80
C ASN A 99 -9.42 -17.76 1.70
N SER A 100 -8.83 -16.57 1.81
CA SER A 100 -9.51 -15.29 1.62
C SER A 100 -9.56 -14.86 0.14
N PHE A 101 -10.23 -13.74 -0.12
CA PHE A 101 -10.18 -13.09 -1.43
C PHE A 101 -8.77 -12.64 -1.83
N ILE A 102 -7.88 -12.39 -0.86
CA ILE A 102 -6.47 -12.07 -1.13
C ILE A 102 -5.81 -13.23 -1.87
N ASP A 103 -5.99 -14.44 -1.34
CA ASP A 103 -5.46 -15.65 -1.94
C ASP A 103 -6.10 -15.95 -3.29
N PHE A 104 -7.41 -15.73 -3.40
CA PHE A 104 -8.15 -15.90 -4.64
C PHE A 104 -7.60 -14.99 -5.75
N PHE A 105 -7.45 -13.70 -5.49
CA PHE A 105 -6.88 -12.76 -6.46
C PHE A 105 -5.39 -13.00 -6.70
N GLY A 106 -4.62 -13.36 -5.68
CA GLY A 106 -3.20 -13.69 -5.83
C GLY A 106 -2.98 -14.88 -6.78
N LYS A 107 -3.84 -15.90 -6.70
CA LYS A 107 -3.78 -17.08 -7.57
C LYS A 107 -4.13 -16.82 -9.04
N GLU A 108 -4.61 -15.64 -9.37
CA GLU A 108 -4.77 -15.24 -10.77
C GLU A 108 -3.41 -15.09 -11.49
N ALA A 109 -2.32 -14.85 -10.75
CA ALA A 109 -0.99 -14.64 -11.32
C ALA A 109 -0.42 -15.88 -12.01
N ASP A 110 0.44 -15.67 -13.01
CA ASP A 110 1.21 -16.75 -13.66
C ASP A 110 2.19 -17.40 -12.68
N HIS A 111 2.77 -16.60 -11.76
CA HIS A 111 3.60 -17.06 -10.65
C HIS A 111 3.04 -16.52 -9.34
N CYS A 112 2.65 -17.41 -8.43
CA CYS A 112 2.07 -17.04 -7.14
C CYS A 112 2.81 -17.78 -6.03
N ASP A 113 3.36 -17.03 -5.05
CA ASP A 113 4.08 -17.59 -3.92
C ASP A 113 3.67 -16.91 -2.60
N PHE A 114 3.41 -17.75 -1.58
CA PHE A 114 3.17 -17.35 -0.21
C PHE A 114 4.35 -17.85 0.62
N ILE A 115 5.36 -17.01 0.81
CA ILE A 115 6.65 -17.41 1.37
C ILE A 115 6.58 -18.02 2.79
N LYS A 116 5.48 -17.83 3.50
CA LYS A 116 5.24 -18.45 4.83
C LYS A 116 4.63 -19.84 4.77
N GLU A 117 4.21 -20.30 3.59
CA GLU A 117 3.61 -21.63 3.42
C GLU A 117 4.66 -22.72 3.18
N ASP A 118 5.89 -22.35 2.81
CA ASP A 118 7.00 -23.30 2.70
C ASP A 118 7.23 -23.99 4.05
N SER A 119 7.34 -25.32 4.03
CA SER A 119 7.56 -26.14 5.23
C SER A 119 8.85 -25.78 5.99
N LEU A 120 9.85 -25.26 5.30
CA LEU A 120 11.12 -24.77 5.89
C LEU A 120 10.96 -23.41 6.57
N THR A 121 9.95 -22.65 6.18
CA THR A 121 9.67 -21.30 6.68
C THR A 121 8.43 -21.24 7.55
N ALA A 122 7.63 -22.30 7.61
CA ALA A 122 6.42 -22.37 8.45
C ALA A 122 6.75 -22.06 9.92
N GLY A 123 6.13 -21.00 10.44
CA GLY A 123 6.37 -20.53 11.81
C GLY A 123 7.60 -19.64 11.98
N GLN A 124 8.41 -19.41 10.94
CA GLN A 124 9.47 -18.42 10.97
C GLN A 124 8.90 -17.03 10.70
N ASN A 125 9.48 -16.04 11.35
CA ASN A 125 9.12 -14.64 11.14
C ASN A 125 10.03 -14.07 10.04
N LEU A 126 9.61 -14.23 8.78
CA LEU A 126 10.39 -13.78 7.64
C LEU A 126 10.28 -12.27 7.47
N SER A 127 11.43 -11.65 7.19
CA SER A 127 11.51 -10.27 6.73
C SER A 127 10.92 -10.12 5.32
N ASP A 128 10.36 -8.95 5.01
CA ASP A 128 9.89 -8.61 3.66
C ASP A 128 11.02 -8.63 2.61
N ASP A 129 12.29 -8.62 3.02
CA ASP A 129 13.46 -8.75 2.13
C ASP A 129 13.44 -10.00 1.26
N TYR A 130 12.83 -11.08 1.74
CA TYR A 130 12.69 -12.30 0.93
C TYR A 130 11.87 -12.07 -0.34
N LEU A 131 10.95 -11.10 -0.34
CA LEU A 131 10.18 -10.72 -1.53
C LEU A 131 11.08 -10.09 -2.60
N LEU A 132 12.14 -9.37 -2.22
CA LEU A 132 13.06 -8.75 -3.17
C LEU A 132 13.84 -9.80 -3.99
N ALA A 133 14.20 -10.92 -3.39
CA ALA A 133 14.85 -12.02 -4.11
C ALA A 133 13.93 -12.59 -5.19
N LEU A 134 12.63 -12.78 -4.88
CA LEU A 134 11.64 -13.26 -5.84
C LEU A 134 11.41 -12.24 -6.96
N VAL A 135 11.36 -10.95 -6.66
CA VAL A 135 11.31 -9.89 -7.67
C VAL A 135 12.51 -9.95 -8.60
N GLN A 136 13.72 -10.09 -8.04
CA GLN A 136 14.94 -10.17 -8.84
C GLN A 136 14.93 -11.38 -9.78
N GLU A 137 14.45 -12.53 -9.33
CA GLU A 137 14.26 -13.73 -10.16
C GLU A 137 13.24 -13.50 -11.28
N GLU A 138 12.10 -12.84 -10.99
CA GLU A 138 11.11 -12.52 -12.01
C GLU A 138 11.67 -11.56 -13.07
N LEU A 139 12.36 -10.50 -12.65
CA LEU A 139 12.98 -9.53 -13.56
C LEU A 139 14.04 -10.19 -14.44
N ALA A 140 14.82 -11.14 -13.90
CA ALA A 140 15.84 -11.88 -14.64
C ALA A 140 15.28 -12.76 -15.79
N LYS A 141 13.99 -13.06 -15.77
CA LYS A 141 13.31 -13.78 -16.91
C LYS A 141 13.25 -12.94 -18.18
N GLY A 142 13.47 -11.64 -18.10
CA GLY A 142 13.55 -10.73 -19.25
C GLY A 142 12.25 -10.55 -20.02
N ASN A 143 11.10 -10.75 -19.38
CA ASN A 143 9.81 -10.55 -20.02
C ASN A 143 9.59 -9.06 -20.34
N ARG A 144 9.10 -8.74 -21.54
CA ARG A 144 8.93 -7.35 -21.99
C ARG A 144 7.85 -6.59 -21.24
N LYS A 145 6.82 -7.28 -20.80
CA LYS A 145 5.71 -6.72 -20.00
C LYS A 145 5.56 -7.55 -18.74
N GLN A 146 5.76 -6.93 -17.60
CA GLN A 146 5.66 -7.58 -16.31
C GLN A 146 4.77 -6.77 -15.37
N PHE A 147 3.96 -7.47 -14.59
CA PHE A 147 3.19 -6.91 -13.49
C PHE A 147 3.43 -7.75 -12.24
N ILE A 148 3.99 -7.16 -11.21
CA ILE A 148 4.33 -7.86 -9.97
C ILE A 148 3.55 -7.22 -8.82
N VAL A 149 2.85 -8.02 -8.04
CA VAL A 149 2.17 -7.61 -6.81
C VAL A 149 2.93 -8.18 -5.63
N LEU A 150 3.33 -7.30 -4.72
CA LEU A 150 3.97 -7.66 -3.45
C LEU A 150 3.00 -7.37 -2.31
N HIS A 151 2.74 -8.36 -1.48
CA HIS A 151 1.94 -8.23 -0.26
C HIS A 151 2.85 -8.41 0.94
N THR A 152 3.26 -7.29 1.53
CA THR A 152 4.24 -7.25 2.63
C THR A 152 3.60 -7.62 3.96
N TYR A 153 4.44 -7.92 4.95
CA TYR A 153 4.02 -8.01 6.35
C TYR A 153 4.17 -6.67 7.09
N GLY A 154 4.92 -5.75 6.49
CA GLY A 154 4.97 -4.33 6.81
C GLY A 154 5.19 -4.01 8.28
N SER A 155 4.26 -3.24 8.83
CA SER A 155 4.27 -2.79 10.23
C SER A 155 3.27 -3.55 11.13
N HIS A 156 2.88 -4.78 10.74
CA HIS A 156 1.98 -5.60 11.55
C HIS A 156 2.55 -5.89 12.94
N PHE A 157 1.73 -5.83 13.95
CA PHE A 157 2.13 -6.20 15.32
C PHE A 157 2.57 -7.70 15.39
N ASN A 158 3.64 -8.12 16.10
CA ASN A 158 4.54 -7.36 16.96
C ASN A 158 5.58 -6.59 16.11
N TYR A 159 5.64 -5.26 16.27
CA TYR A 159 6.49 -4.37 15.44
C TYR A 159 7.97 -4.72 15.50
N ARG A 160 8.48 -5.10 16.70
CA ARG A 160 9.90 -5.45 16.90
C ARG A 160 10.37 -6.62 16.03
N GLU A 161 9.44 -7.45 15.59
CA GLU A 161 9.71 -8.61 14.76
C GLU A 161 9.72 -8.30 13.25
N ARG A 162 9.46 -7.05 12.86
CA ARG A 162 9.35 -6.65 11.45
C ARG A 162 10.68 -6.29 10.82
N TYR A 163 11.72 -6.12 11.61
CA TYR A 163 13.06 -5.74 11.18
C TYR A 163 14.13 -6.48 11.98
N PRO A 164 15.32 -6.72 11.38
CA PRO A 164 16.44 -7.35 12.08
C PRO A 164 17.05 -6.39 13.12
N ALA A 165 17.80 -6.94 14.06
CA ALA A 165 18.34 -6.17 15.19
C ALA A 165 19.26 -5.00 14.76
N GLU A 166 20.02 -5.20 13.70
CA GLU A 166 20.93 -4.19 13.12
C GLU A 166 20.20 -3.02 12.44
N ALA A 167 18.92 -3.19 12.10
CA ALA A 167 18.08 -2.13 11.56
C ALA A 167 17.32 -1.33 12.63
N ALA A 168 17.48 -1.67 13.91
CA ALA A 168 16.85 -0.98 15.03
C ALA A 168 17.53 0.37 15.29
N PHE A 169 16.97 1.44 14.73
CA PHE A 169 17.51 2.81 14.82
C PHE A 169 17.00 3.56 16.04
N PHE A 170 15.69 3.51 16.31
CA PHE A 170 15.08 4.15 17.48
C PHE A 170 15.05 3.18 18.65
N GLN A 171 15.58 3.64 19.81
CA GLN A 171 15.76 2.80 21.00
C GLN A 171 15.26 3.52 22.26
N PRO A 172 14.82 2.79 23.30
CA PRO A 172 14.59 1.35 23.36
C PRO A 172 13.35 0.92 22.56
N ASP A 173 13.40 -0.24 21.89
CA ASP A 173 12.36 -0.74 20.97
C ASP A 173 11.78 -2.10 21.36
N SER A 174 12.10 -2.58 22.55
CA SER A 174 11.64 -3.87 23.04
C SER A 174 10.71 -3.68 24.23
N PRO A 175 9.39 -3.48 23.99
CA PRO A 175 8.42 -3.40 25.08
C PRO A 175 8.32 -4.73 25.80
N ALA A 176 8.15 -4.70 27.12
CA ALA A 176 7.93 -5.92 27.90
C ALA A 176 6.51 -6.48 27.66
N ASP A 177 5.56 -5.60 27.32
CA ASP A 177 4.19 -5.97 27.00
C ASP A 177 3.52 -4.87 26.13
N ALA A 178 2.37 -5.17 25.52
CA ALA A 178 1.57 -4.22 24.76
C ALA A 178 0.64 -3.39 25.69
N GLU A 179 1.26 -2.60 26.57
CA GLU A 179 0.56 -1.73 27.52
C GLU A 179 0.95 -0.27 27.33
N PHE A 180 0.05 0.64 27.71
CA PHE A 180 0.27 2.10 27.62
C PHE A 180 1.57 2.57 28.25
N LYS A 181 1.99 1.97 29.37
CA LYS A 181 3.25 2.34 30.05
C LYS A 181 4.50 2.08 29.20
N TYR A 182 4.41 1.23 28.16
CA TYR A 182 5.48 0.93 27.19
C TYR A 182 5.27 1.61 25.84
N ARG A 183 4.38 2.61 25.76
CA ARG A 183 4.03 3.30 24.53
C ARG A 183 5.26 3.79 23.76
N ASP A 184 6.23 4.39 24.43
CA ASP A 184 7.42 4.94 23.77
C ASP A 184 8.27 3.83 23.12
N ASN A 185 8.39 2.67 23.76
CA ASN A 185 9.05 1.50 23.19
C ASN A 185 8.28 0.97 21.97
N LEU A 186 6.95 0.94 22.05
CA LEU A 186 6.07 0.51 20.94
C LEU A 186 6.20 1.47 19.75
N ILE A 187 6.20 2.79 19.98
CA ILE A 187 6.41 3.79 18.93
C ILE A 187 7.81 3.65 18.32
N ASN A 188 8.86 3.42 19.12
CA ASN A 188 10.20 3.19 18.61
C ASN A 188 10.25 1.96 17.69
N ALA A 189 9.65 0.86 18.12
CA ALA A 189 9.57 -0.35 17.31
C ALA A 189 8.73 -0.14 16.03
N TYR A 190 7.62 0.58 16.12
CA TYR A 190 6.79 0.92 14.98
C TYR A 190 7.53 1.81 13.98
N ASP A 191 8.20 2.85 14.44
CA ASP A 191 8.99 3.75 13.59
C ASP A 191 10.16 3.02 12.92
N ASN A 192 10.80 2.06 13.60
CA ASN A 192 11.79 1.19 13.02
C ASN A 192 11.22 0.31 11.90
N SER A 193 9.98 -0.20 12.06
CA SER A 193 9.32 -0.97 11.01
C SER A 193 9.01 -0.11 9.77
N ILE A 194 8.61 1.15 9.96
CA ILE A 194 8.43 2.12 8.87
C ILE A 194 9.77 2.40 8.17
N ARG A 195 10.84 2.61 8.94
CA ARG A 195 12.18 2.84 8.40
C ARG A 195 12.70 1.62 7.63
N TYR A 196 12.33 0.42 8.05
CA TYR A 196 12.64 -0.80 7.32
C TYR A 196 11.83 -0.94 6.02
N THR A 197 10.57 -0.51 6.01
CA THR A 197 9.75 -0.41 4.80
C THR A 197 10.34 0.61 3.82
N ASP A 198 10.87 1.74 4.30
CA ASP A 198 11.59 2.73 3.50
C ASP A 198 12.81 2.11 2.80
N ASP A 199 13.62 1.33 3.52
CA ASP A 199 14.74 0.58 2.95
C ASP A 199 14.29 -0.43 1.89
N PHE A 200 13.27 -1.22 2.21
CA PHE A 200 12.68 -2.21 1.30
C PHE A 200 12.23 -1.57 -0.03
N LEU A 201 11.42 -0.51 0.05
CA LEU A 201 10.91 0.20 -1.14
C LEU A 201 12.04 0.85 -1.94
N SER A 202 13.02 1.43 -1.27
CA SER A 202 14.20 2.01 -1.93
C SER A 202 15.00 0.97 -2.72
N ARG A 203 15.21 -0.21 -2.13
CA ARG A 203 15.88 -1.34 -2.81
C ARG A 203 15.06 -1.90 -3.96
N LEU A 204 13.75 -2.01 -3.81
CA LEU A 204 12.85 -2.39 -4.90
C LEU A 204 12.96 -1.41 -6.06
N ILE A 205 12.89 -0.12 -5.80
CA ILE A 205 13.10 0.93 -6.80
C ILE A 205 14.46 0.77 -7.49
N GLY A 206 15.51 0.47 -6.73
CA GLY A 206 16.85 0.20 -7.27
C GLY A 206 16.88 -0.98 -8.25
N LEU A 207 16.15 -2.07 -7.97
CA LEU A 207 16.01 -3.20 -8.88
C LEU A 207 15.28 -2.80 -10.18
N LEU A 208 14.24 -1.99 -10.07
CA LEU A 208 13.46 -1.49 -11.22
C LEU A 208 14.27 -0.51 -12.07
N GLN A 209 15.09 0.33 -11.47
CA GLN A 209 15.96 1.28 -12.17
C GLN A 209 17.05 0.58 -13.00
N GLN A 210 17.47 -0.61 -12.60
CA GLN A 210 18.45 -1.41 -13.34
C GLN A 210 17.86 -2.03 -14.62
N GLN A 211 16.54 -1.99 -14.77
CA GLN A 211 15.89 -2.48 -15.98
C GLN A 211 15.87 -1.38 -17.04
N ASP A 212 16.24 -1.72 -18.28
CA ASP A 212 16.08 -0.82 -19.44
C ASP A 212 14.61 -0.77 -19.88
N ALA A 213 13.76 -0.25 -19.01
CA ALA A 213 12.30 -0.28 -19.15
C ALA A 213 11.64 0.96 -18.55
N GLY A 214 10.53 1.38 -19.14
CA GLY A 214 9.63 2.33 -18.49
C GLY A 214 8.93 1.67 -17.31
N SER A 215 9.41 1.93 -16.08
CA SER A 215 8.93 1.30 -14.85
C SER A 215 8.12 2.26 -13.98
N ALA A 216 7.10 1.72 -13.30
CA ALA A 216 6.35 2.45 -12.29
C ALA A 216 6.02 1.51 -11.11
N MET A 217 6.00 2.07 -9.90
CA MET A 217 5.61 1.40 -8.68
C MET A 217 4.55 2.23 -7.95
N LEU A 218 3.50 1.57 -7.43
CA LEU A 218 2.54 2.18 -6.54
C LEU A 218 2.56 1.44 -5.19
N TYR A 219 2.77 2.16 -4.10
CA TYR A 219 2.68 1.66 -2.74
C TYR A 219 1.55 2.37 -1.99
N THR A 220 0.76 1.61 -1.25
CA THR A 220 -0.13 2.12 -0.19
C THR A 220 -0.31 1.02 0.85
N SER A 221 -0.50 1.42 2.12
CA SER A 221 -0.92 0.48 3.16
C SER A 221 -2.41 0.18 3.03
N ASP A 222 -2.78 -0.99 3.49
CA ASP A 222 -4.18 -1.42 3.56
C ASP A 222 -4.98 -0.66 4.64
N HIS A 223 -4.38 -0.41 5.80
CA HIS A 223 -4.87 0.43 6.90
C HIS A 223 -3.71 0.93 7.75
N GLY A 224 -4.01 1.78 8.72
CA GLY A 224 -3.10 2.19 9.78
C GLY A 224 -3.39 1.48 11.10
N GLU A 225 -2.94 2.08 12.22
CA GLU A 225 -3.03 1.46 13.54
C GLU A 225 -3.04 2.49 14.68
N ASP A 226 -3.75 2.19 15.76
CA ASP A 226 -3.66 2.92 17.02
C ASP A 226 -2.49 2.39 17.86
N ILE A 227 -1.73 3.30 18.46
CA ILE A 227 -0.63 2.96 19.39
C ILE A 227 -0.72 3.85 20.62
N PHE A 228 -1.82 3.79 21.34
CA PHE A 228 -2.08 4.61 22.54
C PHE A 228 -1.87 6.10 22.29
N ASP A 229 -2.40 6.63 21.18
CA ASP A 229 -2.08 7.96 20.66
C ASP A 229 -2.69 9.11 21.47
N ASP A 230 -3.85 8.88 22.07
CA ASP A 230 -4.58 9.86 22.85
C ASP A 230 -5.21 9.27 24.14
N HIS A 231 -6.03 10.05 24.85
CA HIS A 231 -6.66 9.64 26.09
C HIS A 231 -7.60 8.45 25.99
N ARG A 232 -7.98 8.03 24.77
CA ARG A 232 -8.80 6.82 24.54
C ARG A 232 -7.98 5.54 24.75
N HIS A 233 -6.67 5.61 24.71
CA HIS A 233 -5.74 4.49 24.84
C HIS A 233 -6.06 3.33 23.91
N LEU A 234 -6.51 3.64 22.68
CA LEU A 234 -6.75 2.62 21.67
C LEU A 234 -5.43 1.98 21.22
N PHE A 235 -5.50 0.69 20.90
CA PHE A 235 -4.35 -0.08 20.46
C PHE A 235 -4.75 -1.06 19.37
N LEU A 236 -3.89 -1.24 18.35
CA LEU A 236 -4.11 -2.04 17.17
C LEU A 236 -5.18 -1.45 16.22
N HIS A 237 -5.72 -2.28 15.36
CA HIS A 237 -6.72 -1.95 14.34
C HIS A 237 -7.97 -2.84 14.46
N ALA A 238 -8.83 -2.82 13.44
CA ALA A 238 -10.08 -3.60 13.39
C ALA A 238 -11.10 -3.22 14.50
N SER A 239 -11.00 -2.01 15.05
CA SER A 239 -12.03 -1.49 15.98
C SER A 239 -13.36 -1.33 15.24
N PRO A 240 -14.51 -1.63 15.86
CA PRO A 240 -15.82 -1.39 15.25
C PRO A 240 -16.06 0.08 14.85
N VAL A 241 -15.49 1.01 15.62
CA VAL A 241 -15.37 2.43 15.29
C VAL A 241 -13.91 2.71 15.01
N PRO A 242 -13.51 3.01 13.77
CA PRO A 242 -12.12 3.30 13.45
C PRO A 242 -11.69 4.65 14.05
N SER A 243 -10.39 4.88 14.10
CA SER A 243 -9.79 6.17 14.43
C SER A 243 -9.12 6.79 13.21
N TYR A 244 -8.75 8.08 13.31
CA TYR A 244 -7.86 8.72 12.33
C TYR A 244 -6.61 7.88 12.05
N TYR A 245 -6.01 7.31 13.09
CA TYR A 245 -4.75 6.56 13.02
C TYR A 245 -4.86 5.28 12.21
N GLN A 246 -6.05 4.68 12.15
CA GLN A 246 -6.32 3.49 11.33
C GLN A 246 -6.66 3.83 9.87
N LEU A 247 -7.09 5.08 9.60
CA LEU A 247 -7.65 5.47 8.31
C LEU A 247 -6.66 6.20 7.39
N HIS A 248 -5.79 7.05 7.92
CA HIS A 248 -4.85 7.83 7.12
C HIS A 248 -3.61 7.02 6.79
N VAL A 249 -3.49 6.61 5.53
CA VAL A 249 -2.45 5.71 5.03
C VAL A 249 -1.48 6.42 4.07
N PRO A 250 -0.21 5.99 4.01
CA PRO A 250 0.71 6.44 2.98
C PRO A 250 0.26 5.96 1.60
N PHE A 251 0.45 6.80 0.60
CA PHE A 251 0.19 6.50 -0.80
C PHE A 251 1.26 7.18 -1.65
N ILE A 252 2.09 6.39 -2.30
CA ILE A 252 3.19 6.88 -3.12
C ILE A 252 3.19 6.23 -4.50
N VAL A 253 3.53 7.01 -5.52
CA VAL A 253 3.77 6.54 -6.87
C VAL A 253 5.20 6.92 -7.24
N TRP A 254 5.97 5.95 -7.72
CA TRP A 254 7.29 6.15 -8.27
C TRP A 254 7.33 5.78 -9.74
N THR A 255 8.15 6.50 -10.52
CA THR A 255 8.35 6.24 -11.95
C THR A 255 9.82 6.39 -12.33
N SER A 256 10.31 5.54 -13.24
CA SER A 256 11.66 5.61 -13.77
C SER A 256 11.84 6.83 -14.72
N ASP A 257 13.08 7.21 -14.98
CA ASP A 257 13.41 8.28 -15.93
C ASP A 257 12.81 8.00 -17.31
N THR A 258 13.03 6.80 -17.84
CA THR A 258 12.45 6.35 -19.11
C THR A 258 10.92 6.47 -19.13
N TYR A 259 10.26 6.18 -18.01
CA TYR A 259 8.81 6.36 -17.90
C TYR A 259 8.42 7.83 -17.98
N ARG A 260 9.10 8.71 -17.24
CA ARG A 260 8.80 10.15 -17.17
C ARG A 260 9.01 10.85 -18.51
N GLU A 261 10.05 10.47 -19.23
CA GLU A 261 10.32 11.00 -20.57
C GLU A 261 9.21 10.63 -21.56
N LYS A 262 8.65 9.43 -21.41
CA LYS A 262 7.64 8.89 -22.32
C LYS A 262 6.21 9.34 -22.00
N TYR A 263 5.89 9.52 -20.72
CA TYR A 263 4.53 9.84 -20.23
C TYR A 263 4.53 11.11 -19.35
N PRO A 264 4.96 12.27 -19.89
CA PRO A 264 5.00 13.51 -19.11
C PRO A 264 3.63 13.93 -18.59
N GLU A 265 2.55 13.61 -19.30
CA GLU A 265 1.17 13.90 -18.90
C GLU A 265 0.77 13.18 -17.61
N HIS A 266 1.26 11.95 -17.37
CA HIS A 266 1.05 11.26 -16.10
C HIS A 266 1.79 11.98 -14.96
N MET A 267 3.00 12.48 -15.23
CA MET A 267 3.77 13.22 -14.21
C MET A 267 3.07 14.50 -13.80
N ASP A 268 2.58 15.27 -14.77
CA ASP A 268 1.83 16.49 -14.53
C ASP A 268 0.54 16.19 -13.73
N ALA A 269 -0.16 15.13 -14.10
CA ALA A 269 -1.39 14.70 -13.41
C ALA A 269 -1.10 14.27 -11.96
N LEU A 270 -0.07 13.43 -11.72
CA LEU A 270 0.32 13.01 -10.37
C LEU A 270 0.66 14.21 -9.48
N GLN A 271 1.43 15.17 -9.98
CA GLN A 271 1.79 16.39 -9.24
C GLN A 271 0.56 17.27 -8.94
N LYS A 272 -0.34 17.41 -9.91
CA LYS A 272 -1.58 18.19 -9.75
C LYS A 272 -2.55 17.54 -8.74
N ASN A 273 -2.60 16.20 -8.73
CA ASN A 273 -3.57 15.45 -7.94
C ASN A 273 -3.08 15.10 -6.51
N ARG A 274 -1.81 15.27 -6.20
CA ARG A 274 -1.18 14.77 -4.96
C ARG A 274 -1.77 15.28 -3.65
N HIS A 275 -2.49 16.40 -3.68
CA HIS A 275 -3.15 17.00 -2.51
C HIS A 275 -4.66 16.88 -2.53
N LYS A 276 -5.21 16.30 -3.60
CA LYS A 276 -6.64 16.03 -3.70
C LYS A 276 -7.06 14.91 -2.75
N SER A 277 -8.34 14.90 -2.41
CA SER A 277 -8.97 13.86 -1.62
C SER A 277 -8.96 12.53 -2.37
N VAL A 278 -8.43 11.47 -1.74
CA VAL A 278 -8.28 10.13 -2.30
C VAL A 278 -8.82 9.08 -1.33
N ALA A 279 -9.60 8.13 -1.84
CA ALA A 279 -9.90 6.87 -1.19
C ALA A 279 -9.03 5.78 -1.83
N SER A 280 -8.01 5.28 -1.09
CA SER A 280 -6.97 4.39 -1.67
C SER A 280 -7.57 3.16 -2.36
N ASN A 281 -8.50 2.48 -1.70
CA ASN A 281 -9.11 1.25 -2.23
C ASN A 281 -9.91 1.48 -3.52
N ARG A 282 -10.46 2.69 -3.70
CA ARG A 282 -11.24 3.02 -4.89
C ARG A 282 -10.38 3.37 -6.09
N VAL A 283 -9.23 4.01 -5.87
CA VAL A 283 -8.42 4.58 -6.97
C VAL A 283 -7.31 3.68 -7.48
N VAL A 284 -6.84 2.74 -6.66
CA VAL A 284 -5.64 1.93 -6.99
C VAL A 284 -5.82 1.14 -8.27
N PHE A 285 -6.92 0.41 -8.43
CA PHE A 285 -7.20 -0.37 -9.65
C PHE A 285 -7.07 0.50 -10.91
N HIS A 286 -7.75 1.64 -10.90
CA HIS A 286 -7.79 2.56 -12.05
C HIS A 286 -6.43 3.20 -12.31
N SER A 287 -5.73 3.62 -11.25
CA SER A 287 -4.43 4.28 -11.37
C SER A 287 -3.33 3.36 -11.88
N VAL A 288 -3.30 2.11 -11.40
CA VAL A 288 -2.27 1.13 -11.82
C VAL A 288 -2.47 0.71 -13.27
N LEU A 289 -3.72 0.51 -13.71
CA LEU A 289 -4.02 0.19 -15.11
C LEU A 289 -3.72 1.36 -16.04
N ASP A 290 -4.07 2.59 -15.65
CA ASP A 290 -3.78 3.81 -16.39
C ASP A 290 -2.27 4.01 -16.57
N LEU A 291 -1.49 3.94 -15.48
CA LEU A 291 -0.01 3.99 -15.53
C LEU A 291 0.58 2.93 -16.46
N ALA A 292 -0.09 1.80 -16.66
CA ALA A 292 0.33 0.73 -17.56
C ALA A 292 -0.19 0.87 -18.99
N GLY A 293 -1.08 1.82 -19.27
CA GLY A 293 -1.78 1.95 -20.54
C GLY A 293 -2.70 0.76 -20.85
N VAL A 294 -3.22 0.10 -19.80
CA VAL A 294 -4.16 -1.01 -19.92
C VAL A 294 -5.58 -0.48 -19.83
N THR A 295 -6.36 -0.74 -20.85
CA THR A 295 -7.78 -0.35 -20.93
C THR A 295 -8.70 -1.55 -20.77
N THR A 296 -9.74 -1.40 -19.98
CA THR A 296 -10.81 -2.37 -19.78
C THR A 296 -12.15 -1.63 -19.67
N THR A 297 -13.26 -2.36 -19.73
CA THR A 297 -14.60 -1.77 -19.49
C THR A 297 -14.80 -1.29 -18.04
N TYR A 298 -13.91 -1.66 -17.13
CA TYR A 298 -13.98 -1.30 -15.71
C TYR A 298 -13.11 -0.09 -15.34
N VAL A 299 -12.15 0.31 -16.20
CA VAL A 299 -11.31 1.48 -15.96
C VAL A 299 -12.12 2.76 -16.09
N ASN A 300 -11.93 3.66 -15.15
CA ASN A 300 -12.51 4.98 -15.15
C ASN A 300 -11.40 6.02 -14.90
N ASP A 301 -11.09 6.82 -15.90
CA ASP A 301 -10.02 7.84 -15.84
C ASP A 301 -10.26 8.88 -14.75
N SER A 302 -11.52 9.16 -14.40
CA SER A 302 -11.85 10.10 -13.31
C SER A 302 -11.50 9.55 -11.93
N LEU A 303 -11.18 8.25 -11.83
CA LEU A 303 -10.72 7.56 -10.61
C LEU A 303 -9.20 7.26 -10.64
N SER A 304 -8.49 7.58 -11.71
CA SER A 304 -7.04 7.44 -11.77
C SER A 304 -6.33 8.69 -11.26
N VAL A 305 -5.49 8.55 -10.24
CA VAL A 305 -4.66 9.67 -9.74
C VAL A 305 -3.59 10.08 -10.74
N ALA A 306 -3.27 9.25 -11.74
CA ALA A 306 -2.35 9.54 -12.83
C ALA A 306 -3.05 10.23 -14.02
N SER A 307 -4.37 10.39 -13.99
CA SER A 307 -5.14 11.02 -15.06
C SER A 307 -5.35 12.53 -14.81
N PRO A 308 -5.25 13.36 -15.85
CA PRO A 308 -5.65 14.77 -15.76
C PRO A 308 -7.16 14.93 -15.49
N SER A 309 -7.95 13.89 -15.75
CA SER A 309 -9.41 13.85 -15.52
C SER A 309 -9.77 13.47 -14.09
N TYR A 310 -8.80 13.17 -13.20
CA TYR A 310 -9.09 12.79 -11.83
C TYR A 310 -9.99 13.80 -11.12
N THR A 311 -11.06 13.30 -10.55
CA THR A 311 -12.07 14.11 -9.84
C THR A 311 -12.17 13.62 -8.40
N GLU A 312 -12.28 14.56 -7.45
CA GLU A 312 -12.56 14.22 -6.05
C GLU A 312 -14.01 13.75 -5.90
N PHE A 313 -14.17 12.67 -5.16
CA PHE A 313 -15.47 12.07 -4.86
C PHE A 313 -15.71 12.05 -3.35
N PRO A 314 -16.96 12.03 -2.88
CA PRO A 314 -17.25 11.70 -1.50
C PRO A 314 -16.60 10.36 -1.14
N ARG A 315 -15.90 10.33 0.00
CA ARG A 315 -15.24 9.13 0.48
C ARG A 315 -16.16 8.35 1.40
N PHE A 316 -16.17 7.03 1.23
CA PHE A 316 -16.95 6.12 2.04
C PHE A 316 -16.05 5.09 2.72
N TYR A 317 -16.45 4.71 3.91
CA TYR A 317 -15.85 3.63 4.70
C TYR A 317 -16.79 2.41 4.66
N LEU A 318 -16.23 1.22 4.56
CA LEU A 318 -16.95 -0.04 4.59
C LEU A 318 -17.08 -0.51 6.04
N ASN A 319 -18.28 -0.44 6.61
CA ASN A 319 -18.53 -0.86 7.98
C ASN A 319 -18.50 -2.39 8.14
N ASP A 320 -18.72 -2.90 9.37
CA ASP A 320 -18.71 -4.33 9.66
C ASP A 320 -19.84 -5.11 8.99
N HIS A 321 -20.92 -4.42 8.59
CA HIS A 321 -22.03 -5.00 7.83
C HIS A 321 -21.84 -4.97 6.31
N ASN A 322 -20.64 -4.61 5.84
CA ASN A 322 -20.31 -4.40 4.41
C ASN A 322 -21.17 -3.31 3.73
N GLU A 323 -21.54 -2.29 4.48
CA GLU A 323 -22.28 -1.16 3.98
C GLU A 323 -21.36 0.06 3.84
N PRO A 324 -21.43 0.83 2.74
CA PRO A 324 -20.73 2.10 2.64
C PRO A 324 -21.32 3.14 3.59
N ARG A 325 -20.46 3.81 4.35
CA ARG A 325 -20.84 4.90 5.26
C ARG A 325 -19.93 6.11 5.03
N SER A 326 -20.49 7.31 5.10
CA SER A 326 -19.70 8.52 5.15
C SER A 326 -18.80 8.51 6.39
N TYR A 327 -17.59 9.09 6.29
CA TYR A 327 -16.70 9.20 7.45
C TYR A 327 -17.32 10.02 8.60
N ASP A 328 -18.28 10.90 8.30
CA ASP A 328 -19.03 11.62 9.32
C ASP A 328 -20.00 10.72 10.11
N ASP A 329 -20.37 9.55 9.56
CA ASP A 329 -21.39 8.65 10.11
C ASP A 329 -20.85 7.33 10.69
N ILE A 330 -19.50 7.18 10.78
CA ILE A 330 -18.89 5.94 11.29
C ILE A 330 -18.50 6.02 12.77
N GLY A 331 -18.88 7.09 13.44
CA GLY A 331 -18.66 7.25 14.89
C GLY A 331 -17.29 7.81 15.26
N LEU A 332 -16.57 8.44 14.32
CA LEU A 332 -15.36 9.18 14.61
C LEU A 332 -15.57 10.21 15.73
N ARG A 333 -14.55 10.41 16.53
CA ARG A 333 -14.58 11.32 17.68
C ARG A 333 -13.94 12.66 17.32
N LYS A 334 -14.11 13.64 18.21
CA LYS A 334 -13.55 14.99 18.06
C LYS A 334 -12.04 14.95 17.78
N GLU A 335 -11.32 14.09 18.46
CA GLU A 335 -9.87 13.91 18.33
C GLU A 335 -9.48 13.48 16.91
N ASP A 336 -10.29 12.64 16.29
CA ASP A 336 -10.07 12.18 14.91
C ASP A 336 -10.23 13.34 13.92
N PHE A 337 -11.25 14.16 14.08
CA PHE A 337 -11.46 15.35 13.23
C PHE A 337 -10.42 16.44 13.46
N GLU A 338 -9.92 16.60 14.69
CA GLU A 338 -8.79 17.49 14.99
C GLU A 338 -7.53 17.01 14.26
N MET A 339 -7.27 15.69 14.23
CA MET A 339 -6.16 15.12 13.49
C MET A 339 -6.34 15.26 11.98
N PHE A 340 -7.54 15.04 11.45
CA PHE A 340 -7.82 15.32 10.04
C PHE A 340 -7.48 16.77 9.69
N GLY A 341 -7.94 17.73 10.49
CA GLY A 341 -7.63 19.15 10.29
C GLY A 341 -6.12 19.44 10.32
N LYS A 342 -5.39 18.87 11.31
CA LYS A 342 -3.94 19.01 11.44
C LYS A 342 -3.17 18.49 10.24
N MET A 343 -3.63 17.37 9.67
CA MET A 343 -2.98 16.68 8.55
C MET A 343 -3.52 17.12 7.17
N GLY A 344 -4.41 18.10 7.13
CA GLY A 344 -4.99 18.62 5.89
C GLY A 344 -5.92 17.65 5.17
N ILE A 345 -6.48 16.68 5.90
CA ILE A 345 -7.50 15.77 5.38
C ILE A 345 -8.86 16.50 5.34
N ARG A 346 -9.51 16.47 4.18
CA ARG A 346 -10.79 17.19 3.96
C ARG A 346 -11.87 16.22 3.46
#